data_e72b7348730add57c4500b7f4099a661
#
_entry.id   e72b7348730add57c4500b7f4099a661
#
_cell.length_a   1.000
_cell.length_b   1.000
_cell.length_c   1.000
_cell.angle_alpha   90.00
_cell.angle_beta   90.00
_cell.angle_gamma   90.00
#
_symmetry.space_group_name_H-M   'P 1'
#
loop_
_entity.id
_entity.type
_entity.pdbx_description
1 polymer ?
#
loop_
_entity_poly.entity_id
_entity_poly.type
_entity_poly.pdbx_seq_one_letter_code
_entity_poly.pdbx_strand_id
1 'polypeptide(L)'
;MNNKTVKTISGRVHYLARMGLPPDSILEVSLLDVSLADAPAKVLDVQVTPNARDAGLHFNLTYDLADVFSNHTYAISARITHNDHLIFYTTTQHQVVLGVDHLQGQEVLVDPV
;
A
#
# COMPACT_ATOMS: atom_id res chain seq x y z
N MET A 1 20.15 10.26 -21.88
CA MET A 1 19.06 9.26 -21.93
C MET A 1 18.76 8.78 -20.53
N ASN A 2 17.50 8.71 -20.21
CA ASN A 2 17.09 8.31 -18.89
C ASN A 2 16.91 6.77 -18.83
N ASN A 3 17.72 6.11 -18.01
CA ASN A 3 17.71 4.66 -17.89
C ASN A 3 16.94 4.17 -16.67
N LYS A 4 15.90 4.90 -16.30
CA LYS A 4 15.07 4.47 -15.19
C LYS A 4 14.44 3.12 -15.46
N THR A 5 14.58 2.22 -14.50
CA THR A 5 13.89 0.94 -14.51
C THR A 5 12.76 1.02 -13.51
N VAL A 6 11.54 1.03 -14.01
CA VAL A 6 10.34 1.10 -13.18
C VAL A 6 9.79 -0.31 -13.00
N LYS A 7 9.52 -0.67 -11.76
CA LYS A 7 8.87 -1.93 -11.39
C LYS A 7 7.52 -1.64 -10.78
N THR A 8 6.67 -2.63 -10.77
CA THR A 8 5.33 -2.52 -10.18
C THR A 8 5.12 -3.56 -9.10
N ILE A 9 4.26 -3.22 -8.14
CA ILE A 9 3.76 -4.16 -7.16
C ILE A 9 2.26 -3.93 -7.05
N SER A 10 1.49 -5.00 -7.22
CA SER A 10 0.04 -4.90 -7.26
C SER A 10 -0.61 -5.98 -6.42
N GLY A 11 -1.87 -5.75 -6.09
CA GLY A 11 -2.63 -6.69 -5.30
C GLY A 11 -3.96 -6.10 -4.90
N ARG A 12 -4.43 -6.56 -3.76
CA ARG A 12 -5.72 -6.16 -3.24
C ARG A 12 -5.66 -6.04 -1.72
N VAL A 13 -6.34 -5.02 -1.22
CA VAL A 13 -6.58 -4.86 0.22
C VAL A 13 -7.83 -5.66 0.57
N HIS A 14 -7.81 -6.34 1.71
CA HIS A 14 -8.99 -7.06 2.19
C HIS A 14 -9.12 -6.95 3.70
N TYR A 15 -10.32 -7.21 4.17
CA TYR A 15 -10.64 -7.25 5.59
C TYR A 15 -11.57 -8.43 5.88
N LEU A 16 -11.51 -8.92 7.12
CA LEU A 16 -12.26 -10.12 7.51
C LEU A 16 -13.64 -9.81 8.08
N ALA A 17 -13.91 -8.56 8.43
CA ALA A 17 -15.21 -8.16 8.96
C ALA A 17 -16.30 -8.36 7.90
N ARG A 18 -17.47 -8.84 8.34
CA ARG A 18 -18.59 -9.10 7.43
C ARG A 18 -19.48 -7.89 7.28
N MET A 19 -18.88 -6.78 6.89
CA MET A 19 -19.60 -5.54 6.68
C MET A 19 -19.09 -4.90 5.40
N GLY A 20 -20.00 -4.28 4.66
CA GLY A 20 -19.60 -3.50 3.49
C GLY A 20 -19.01 -2.17 3.92
N LEU A 21 -18.26 -1.56 3.01
CA LEU A 21 -17.75 -0.21 3.24
C LEU A 21 -18.88 0.79 3.12
N PRO A 22 -18.84 1.88 3.91
CA PRO A 22 -19.76 3.00 3.70
C PRO A 22 -19.52 3.62 2.31
N PRO A 23 -20.56 4.25 1.73
CA PRO A 23 -20.35 5.03 0.52
C PRO A 23 -19.33 6.15 0.78
N ASP A 24 -18.62 6.55 -0.28
CA ASP A 24 -17.59 7.60 -0.21
C ASP A 24 -16.38 7.23 0.66
N SER A 25 -16.15 5.94 0.92
CA SER A 25 -14.93 5.49 1.56
C SER A 25 -13.74 5.71 0.64
N ILE A 26 -12.60 6.08 1.23
CA ILE A 26 -11.36 6.33 0.50
C ILE A 26 -10.32 5.31 0.93
N LEU A 27 -9.75 4.62 -0.06
CA LEU A 27 -8.63 3.70 0.17
C LEU A 27 -7.34 4.42 -0.17
N GLU A 28 -6.37 4.37 0.74
CA GLU A 28 -5.01 4.85 0.49
C GLU A 28 -4.04 3.69 0.70
N VAL A 29 -3.24 3.39 -0.32
CA VAL A 29 -2.22 2.35 -0.25
C VAL A 29 -0.87 2.99 -0.52
N SER A 30 0.08 2.74 0.36
CA SER A 30 1.42 3.32 0.27
C SER A 30 2.48 2.25 0.24
N LEU A 31 3.50 2.45 -0.58
CA LEU A 31 4.73 1.66 -0.58
C LEU A 31 5.78 2.46 0.17
N LEU A 32 6.33 1.88 1.22
CA LEU A 32 7.18 2.58 2.18
C LEU A 32 8.53 1.90 2.34
N ASP A 33 9.56 2.73 2.53
CA ASP A 33 10.83 2.29 3.11
C ASP A 33 10.74 2.52 4.62
N VAL A 34 10.75 1.44 5.38
CA VAL A 34 10.55 1.45 6.83
C VAL A 34 11.84 1.10 7.58
N SER A 35 12.98 1.33 6.96
CA SER A 35 14.27 0.87 7.49
C SER A 35 14.71 1.60 8.74
N LEU A 36 14.28 2.85 8.94
CA LEU A 36 14.68 3.67 10.08
C LEU A 36 13.59 3.65 11.13
N ALA A 37 13.85 3.03 12.27
CA ALA A 37 12.85 2.90 13.33
C ALA A 37 12.50 4.25 13.99
N ASP A 38 13.46 5.19 14.02
CA ASP A 38 13.30 6.46 14.74
C ASP A 38 12.91 7.62 13.81
N ALA A 39 12.56 7.33 12.56
CA ALA A 39 12.21 8.35 11.59
C ALA A 39 10.93 7.96 10.86
N PRO A 40 10.19 8.93 10.33
CA PRO A 40 9.05 8.62 9.46
C PRO A 40 9.49 7.78 8.27
N ALA A 41 8.63 6.86 7.85
CA ALA A 41 8.89 6.05 6.66
C ALA A 41 8.99 6.95 5.43
N LYS A 42 9.88 6.58 4.52
CA LYS A 42 9.97 7.26 3.22
C LYS A 42 8.93 6.65 2.29
N VAL A 43 8.12 7.49 1.67
CA VAL A 43 7.08 7.04 0.73
C VAL A 43 7.70 6.90 -0.65
N LEU A 44 7.62 5.68 -1.23
CA LEU A 44 8.05 5.45 -2.60
C LEU A 44 6.91 5.69 -3.58
N ASP A 45 5.70 5.30 -3.23
CA ASP A 45 4.51 5.54 -4.03
C ASP A 45 3.27 5.50 -3.16
N VAL A 46 2.23 6.16 -3.63
CA VAL A 46 0.92 6.20 -2.95
C VAL A 46 -0.17 6.14 -4.01
N GLN A 47 -1.19 5.34 -3.76
CA GLN A 47 -2.40 5.30 -4.57
C GLN A 47 -3.59 5.65 -3.69
N VAL A 48 -4.40 6.59 -4.13
CA VAL A 48 -5.64 6.98 -3.46
C VAL A 48 -6.80 6.61 -4.36
N THR A 49 -7.73 5.81 -3.84
CA THR A 49 -8.92 5.37 -4.56
C THR A 49 -10.14 5.97 -3.88
N PRO A 50 -10.74 7.03 -4.43
CA PRO A 50 -12.00 7.56 -3.90
C PRO A 50 -13.13 6.59 -4.21
N ASN A 51 -14.19 6.66 -3.41
CA ASN A 51 -15.35 5.80 -3.56
C ASN A 51 -14.96 4.32 -3.66
N ALA A 52 -14.15 3.88 -2.71
CA ALA A 52 -13.53 2.55 -2.74
C ALA A 52 -14.56 1.43 -2.68
N ARG A 53 -15.72 1.67 -2.07
CA ARG A 53 -16.79 0.67 -2.03
C ARG A 53 -17.19 0.21 -3.43
N ASP A 54 -17.29 1.14 -4.38
CA ASP A 54 -17.71 0.83 -5.75
C ASP A 54 -16.52 0.58 -6.67
N ALA A 55 -15.41 1.27 -6.47
CA ALA A 55 -14.22 1.12 -7.29
C ALA A 55 -13.47 -0.19 -7.01
N GLY A 56 -13.62 -0.74 -5.80
CA GLY A 56 -12.90 -1.92 -5.38
C GLY A 56 -11.63 -1.58 -4.62
N LEU A 57 -10.97 -2.62 -4.09
CA LEU A 57 -9.83 -2.47 -3.20
C LEU A 57 -8.51 -2.89 -3.86
N HIS A 58 -8.47 -2.87 -5.19
CA HIS A 58 -7.24 -3.18 -5.93
C HIS A 58 -6.26 -2.03 -5.87
N PHE A 59 -4.97 -2.36 -5.89
CA PHE A 59 -3.93 -1.34 -5.98
C PHE A 59 -2.85 -1.75 -6.96
N ASN A 60 -2.18 -0.75 -7.51
CA ASN A 60 -1.00 -0.92 -8.34
C ASN A 60 -0.04 0.21 -8.02
N LEU A 61 1.11 -0.14 -7.46
CA LEU A 61 2.13 0.81 -7.06
C LEU A 61 3.34 0.65 -7.95
N THR A 62 4.02 1.75 -8.20
CA THR A 62 5.24 1.75 -9.01
C THR A 62 6.40 2.33 -8.21
N TYR A 63 7.60 1.89 -8.52
CA TYR A 63 8.79 2.43 -7.90
C TYR A 63 9.96 2.36 -8.87
N ASP A 64 10.91 3.24 -8.68
CA ASP A 64 12.15 3.23 -9.43
C ASP A 64 13.14 2.30 -8.74
N LEU A 65 13.75 1.40 -9.49
CA LEU A 65 14.73 0.46 -8.94
C LEU A 65 15.91 1.19 -8.28
N ALA A 66 16.21 2.40 -8.71
CA ALA A 66 17.25 3.22 -8.11
C ALA A 66 16.96 3.62 -6.66
N ASP A 67 15.68 3.54 -6.24
CA ASP A 67 15.26 3.85 -4.87
C ASP A 67 15.26 2.62 -3.96
N VAL A 68 15.71 1.47 -4.45
CA VAL A 68 15.73 0.22 -3.69
C VAL A 68 17.15 -0.11 -3.28
N PHE A 69 17.38 -0.28 -1.98
CA PHE A 69 18.68 -0.56 -1.41
C PHE A 69 18.65 -1.93 -0.73
N SER A 70 19.73 -2.70 -0.90
CA SER A 70 19.76 -4.13 -0.53
C SER A 70 19.59 -4.38 0.97
N ASN A 71 19.92 -3.41 1.81
CA ASN A 71 19.81 -3.55 3.27
C ASN A 71 18.65 -2.78 3.86
N HIS A 72 17.73 -2.32 3.01
CA HIS A 72 16.53 -1.60 3.46
C HIS A 72 15.34 -2.55 3.54
N THR A 73 14.37 -2.17 4.36
CA THR A 73 13.13 -2.90 4.56
C THR A 73 11.97 -2.11 3.97
N TYR A 74 11.13 -2.79 3.20
CA TYR A 74 9.99 -2.17 2.52
C TYR A 74 8.70 -2.82 2.94
N ALA A 75 7.64 -2.04 2.97
CA ALA A 75 6.32 -2.52 3.39
C ALA A 75 5.22 -1.79 2.65
N ILE A 76 4.07 -2.45 2.55
CA ILE A 76 2.84 -1.83 2.06
C ILE A 76 1.97 -1.52 3.26
N SER A 77 1.49 -0.28 3.31
CA SER A 77 0.54 0.17 4.32
C SER A 77 -0.75 0.59 3.62
N ALA A 78 -1.88 0.21 4.19
CA ALA A 78 -3.18 0.57 3.64
C ALA A 78 -4.07 1.13 4.74
N ARG A 79 -4.92 2.08 4.37
CA ARG A 79 -5.90 2.65 5.27
C ARG A 79 -7.16 2.99 4.49
N ILE A 80 -8.29 2.85 5.17
CA ILE A 80 -9.59 3.22 4.61
C ILE A 80 -10.20 4.24 5.55
N THR A 81 -10.62 5.36 4.97
CA THR A 81 -11.27 6.45 5.72
C THR A 81 -12.67 6.70 5.19
N HIS A 82 -13.52 7.23 6.06
CA HIS A 82 -14.87 7.65 5.72
C HIS A 82 -15.15 8.95 6.47
N ASN A 83 -15.52 10.01 5.76
CA ASN A 83 -15.72 11.33 6.34
C ASN A 83 -14.54 11.76 7.21
N ASP A 84 -13.31 11.55 6.72
CA ASP A 84 -12.06 11.87 7.39
C ASP A 84 -11.81 11.05 8.67
N HIS A 85 -12.60 10.01 8.93
CA HIS A 85 -12.39 9.10 10.04
C HIS A 85 -11.75 7.81 9.54
N LEU A 86 -10.68 7.39 10.19
CA LEU A 86 -10.04 6.12 9.90
C LEU A 86 -10.95 4.98 10.36
N ILE A 87 -11.29 4.06 9.46
CA ILE A 87 -12.16 2.92 9.79
C ILE A 87 -11.44 1.57 9.67
N PHE A 88 -10.42 1.46 8.80
CA PHE A 88 -9.59 0.28 8.66
C PHE A 88 -8.14 0.70 8.42
N TYR A 89 -7.19 -0.09 8.90
CA TYR A 89 -5.77 0.14 8.61
C TYR A 89 -4.96 -1.15 8.81
N THR A 90 -3.76 -1.19 8.21
CA THR A 90 -2.82 -2.29 8.44
C THR A 90 -2.29 -2.21 9.85
N THR A 91 -2.57 -3.23 10.67
CA THR A 91 -2.06 -3.33 12.03
C THR A 91 -0.80 -4.18 12.10
N THR A 92 -0.63 -5.09 11.14
CA THR A 92 0.57 -5.92 11.00
C THR A 92 1.30 -5.48 9.75
N GLN A 93 2.60 -5.24 9.89
CA GLN A 93 3.41 -4.79 8.76
C GLN A 93 3.39 -5.83 7.63
N HIS A 94 2.98 -5.40 6.45
CA HIS A 94 3.01 -6.21 5.25
C HIS A 94 4.33 -5.98 4.53
N GLN A 95 5.36 -6.72 4.91
CA GLN A 95 6.70 -6.56 4.38
C GLN A 95 6.80 -7.16 2.98
N VAL A 96 7.49 -6.47 2.08
CA VAL A 96 7.69 -6.94 0.71
C VAL A 96 9.17 -6.87 0.35
N VAL A 97 9.58 -7.70 -0.59
CA VAL A 97 10.91 -7.67 -1.17
C VAL A 97 10.83 -7.00 -2.52
N LEU A 98 11.50 -5.86 -2.65
CA LEU A 98 11.54 -5.10 -3.90
C LEU A 98 12.81 -5.45 -4.69
N GLY A 99 12.85 -4.99 -5.94
CA GLY A 99 14.04 -5.17 -6.79
C GLY A 99 14.00 -6.42 -7.66
N VAL A 100 12.96 -7.25 -7.50
CA VAL A 100 12.69 -8.39 -8.38
C VAL A 100 11.74 -7.96 -9.50
N ASP A 101 11.31 -8.89 -10.31
CA ASP A 101 10.33 -8.60 -11.37
C ASP A 101 9.01 -8.09 -10.78
N HIS A 102 8.10 -7.67 -11.65
CA HIS A 102 6.82 -7.14 -11.21
C HIS A 102 6.12 -8.13 -10.29
N LEU A 103 5.77 -7.66 -9.09
CA LEU A 103 5.09 -8.46 -8.09
C LEU A 103 3.59 -8.29 -8.25
N GLN A 104 2.87 -9.41 -8.26
CA GLN A 104 1.41 -9.42 -8.41
C GLN A 104 0.77 -10.23 -7.30
N GLY A 105 -0.53 -10.03 -7.12
CA GLY A 105 -1.31 -10.86 -6.22
C GLY A 105 -1.04 -10.64 -4.74
N GLN A 106 -0.49 -9.49 -4.36
CA GLN A 106 -0.30 -9.16 -2.95
C GLN A 106 -1.65 -9.03 -2.25
N GLU A 107 -1.80 -9.68 -1.11
CA GLU A 107 -3.02 -9.59 -0.30
C GLU A 107 -2.67 -8.84 0.99
N VAL A 108 -3.17 -7.63 1.12
CA VAL A 108 -2.86 -6.75 2.25
C VAL A 108 -4.07 -6.70 3.17
N LEU A 109 -3.90 -7.24 4.37
CA LEU A 109 -4.97 -7.29 5.35
C LEU A 109 -5.04 -5.99 6.14
N VAL A 110 -6.24 -5.44 6.26
CA VAL A 110 -6.53 -4.32 7.15
C VAL A 110 -7.52 -4.77 8.22
N ASP A 111 -7.38 -4.17 9.39
CA ASP A 111 -8.23 -4.47 10.54
C ASP A 111 -9.05 -3.25 10.91
N PRO A 112 -10.26 -3.44 11.47
CA PRO A 112 -11.06 -2.31 11.92
C PRO A 112 -10.38 -1.58 13.07
N VAL A 113 -10.62 -0.29 13.11
CA VAL A 113 -10.13 0.58 14.18
C VAL A 113 -10.87 0.29 15.48
#